data_d60830a22239a4b2f44c0e3c8dbfcfc0
#
_entry.id   d60830a22239a4b2f44c0e3c8dbfcfc0
#
_cell.length_a   1.000
_cell.length_b   1.000
_cell.length_c   1.000
_cell.angle_alpha   90.00
_cell.angle_beta   90.00
_cell.angle_gamma   90.00
#
_symmetry.space_group_name_H-M   'P 1'
#
loop_
_entity.id
_entity.type
_entity.pdbx_description
1 polymer ?
#
loop_
_entity_poly.entity_id
_entity_poly.type
_entity_poly.pdbx_seq_one_letter_code
_entity_poly.pdbx_strand_id
1 'polypeptide(L)'
;MAGHMINSYKAILALSTIALLSGCAGLPRSGPDPHLVESNAAVKVSAAEKKVGIDYALVDINKAVLAHVSKAEKPSLRGGFGGGRGGPPNIVLGVGDVVQVSVFEAQAGGLFIPAEAGSRPGNFIPLPSQTIGRDGTLSVPYAGKVNAAGRPIDAVQLDIAQRLANRAIEPQVVISTVTNRSMEASVLGDVKQPQKVELSPAGERVIDVISEAGGLSAPGDETTVTLQRGGRSVTVAYNTLSENPRENIYVQPGDTLFVNRDRRTFLAFGVTGESGRYDFDDSNLSLGEALAKAGGLLDDKAEPQAVLLYRVVDCDFLRSLGVDVSRFKGDQVPVIFRANLRDPAAFFAVQQFPMQNKDVIYVSTSDAVELVKFLTIVNSVTSSTRDIVDTRDTLRD
;
A
#
# COMPACT_ATOMS: atom_id res chain seq x y z
N MET A 1 14.03 -73.05 34.69
CA MET A 1 13.22 -71.90 35.06
C MET A 1 13.86 -70.55 34.70
N ALA A 2 15.16 -70.42 34.41
CA ALA A 2 15.85 -69.15 34.14
C ALA A 2 15.61 -68.60 32.72
N GLY A 3 15.28 -69.41 31.71
CA GLY A 3 15.15 -68.97 30.34
C GLY A 3 13.87 -68.19 30.02
N HIS A 4 12.78 -68.40 30.78
CA HIS A 4 11.51 -67.70 30.56
C HIS A 4 11.48 -66.28 31.13
N MET A 5 12.21 -66.02 32.21
CA MET A 5 12.30 -64.68 32.82
C MET A 5 13.09 -63.73 31.97
N ILE A 6 14.16 -64.17 31.27
CA ILE A 6 14.99 -63.30 30.42
C ILE A 6 14.22 -62.82 29.16
N ASN A 7 13.34 -63.63 28.60
CA ASN A 7 12.50 -63.25 27.44
C ASN A 7 11.38 -62.26 27.81
N SER A 8 10.81 -62.38 29.01
CA SER A 8 9.81 -61.44 29.52
C SER A 8 10.43 -60.07 29.79
N TYR A 9 11.63 -59.97 30.32
CA TYR A 9 12.36 -58.70 30.51
C TYR A 9 12.69 -58.00 29.19
N LYS A 10 13.09 -58.76 28.15
CA LYS A 10 13.37 -58.20 26.81
C LYS A 10 12.09 -57.71 26.14
N ALA A 11 10.95 -58.39 26.31
CA ALA A 11 9.67 -57.97 25.79
C ALA A 11 9.13 -56.70 26.49
N ILE A 12 9.28 -56.61 27.81
CA ILE A 12 8.89 -55.41 28.56
C ILE A 12 9.79 -54.22 28.24
N LEU A 13 11.10 -54.44 28.06
CA LEU A 13 12.04 -53.39 27.67
C LEU A 13 11.74 -52.88 26.24
N ALA A 14 11.41 -53.77 25.30
CA ALA A 14 11.01 -53.42 23.93
C ALA A 14 9.67 -52.68 23.89
N LEU A 15 8.69 -53.08 24.72
CA LEU A 15 7.39 -52.38 24.78
C LEU A 15 7.54 -50.99 25.43
N SER A 16 8.41 -50.81 26.42
CA SER A 16 8.67 -49.52 27.06
C SER A 16 9.40 -48.58 26.13
N THR A 17 10.34 -49.07 25.27
CA THR A 17 11.01 -48.26 24.25
C THR A 17 10.07 -47.79 23.12
N ILE A 18 9.10 -48.63 22.72
CA ILE A 18 8.09 -48.24 21.72
C ILE A 18 7.10 -47.22 22.29
N ALA A 19 6.72 -47.33 23.54
CA ALA A 19 5.84 -46.35 24.21
C ALA A 19 6.52 -44.99 24.41
N LEU A 20 7.85 -44.95 24.58
CA LEU A 20 8.62 -43.71 24.68
C LEU A 20 8.78 -42.96 23.34
N LEU A 21 8.78 -43.66 22.21
CA LEU A 21 8.88 -43.05 20.89
C LEU A 21 7.59 -42.38 20.41
N SER A 22 6.43 -42.73 20.98
CA SER A 22 5.15 -42.09 20.64
C SER A 22 4.90 -40.78 21.43
N GLY A 23 5.74 -40.45 22.40
CA GLY A 23 5.56 -39.28 23.28
C GLY A 23 5.96 -37.94 22.69
N CYS A 24 6.67 -37.92 21.55
CA CYS A 24 7.19 -36.66 20.97
C CYS A 24 6.10 -35.70 20.41
N ALA A 25 4.88 -36.19 20.15
CA ALA A 25 3.81 -35.36 19.59
C ALA A 25 3.14 -34.43 20.62
N GLY A 26 3.40 -34.57 21.90
CA GLY A 26 2.76 -33.81 22.98
C GLY A 26 3.64 -32.77 23.67
N LEU A 27 4.86 -32.52 23.18
CA LEU A 27 5.74 -31.54 23.79
C LEU A 27 5.28 -30.10 23.54
N PRO A 28 5.46 -29.19 24.52
CA PRO A 28 5.07 -27.78 24.33
C PRO A 28 5.83 -27.16 23.17
N ARG A 29 5.09 -26.66 22.16
CA ARG A 29 5.60 -25.96 20.98
C ARG A 29 5.06 -24.54 20.96
N SER A 30 5.85 -23.61 20.47
CA SER A 30 5.44 -22.20 20.36
C SER A 30 4.62 -21.90 19.09
N GLY A 31 4.26 -22.93 18.28
CA GLY A 31 3.47 -22.72 17.05
C GLY A 31 3.27 -23.99 16.21
N PRO A 32 2.83 -23.87 14.94
CA PRO A 32 2.47 -24.98 14.08
C PRO A 32 3.65 -25.92 13.77
N ASP A 33 3.39 -27.22 13.78
CA ASP A 33 4.34 -28.24 13.36
C ASP A 33 4.51 -28.21 11.84
N PRO A 34 5.76 -28.20 11.29
CA PRO A 34 6.01 -28.22 9.86
C PRO A 34 5.41 -29.43 9.17
N HIS A 35 5.46 -30.61 9.77
CA HIS A 35 4.87 -31.82 9.22
C HIS A 35 3.34 -31.78 9.19
N LEU A 36 2.72 -31.13 10.19
CA LEU A 36 1.28 -30.88 10.16
C LEU A 36 0.89 -29.84 9.13
N VAL A 37 1.69 -28.80 8.91
CA VAL A 37 1.51 -27.84 7.85
C VAL A 37 1.58 -28.52 6.48
N GLU A 38 2.56 -29.39 6.29
CA GLU A 38 2.74 -30.14 5.04
C GLU A 38 1.63 -31.19 4.81
N SER A 39 1.28 -31.97 5.84
CA SER A 39 0.25 -33.01 5.74
C SER A 39 -1.17 -32.48 5.60
N ASN A 40 -1.46 -31.28 6.11
CA ASN A 40 -2.78 -30.65 6.08
C ASN A 40 -2.94 -29.60 4.97
N ALA A 41 -1.87 -29.27 4.24
CA ALA A 41 -1.85 -28.23 3.22
C ALA A 41 -2.64 -28.60 1.95
N ALA A 42 -2.86 -29.84 1.64
CA ALA A 42 -3.63 -30.26 0.48
C ALA A 42 -5.02 -30.70 0.92
N VAL A 43 -5.95 -29.77 1.01
CA VAL A 43 -7.40 -30.00 1.02
C VAL A 43 -7.83 -31.35 1.61
N LYS A 44 -7.86 -31.45 2.92
CA LYS A 44 -8.69 -32.41 3.63
C LYS A 44 -9.82 -31.66 4.31
N VAL A 45 -10.93 -31.45 3.58
CA VAL A 45 -12.20 -31.13 4.22
C VAL A 45 -12.68 -32.40 4.90
N SER A 46 -12.30 -32.58 6.16
CA SER A 46 -12.93 -33.57 7.01
C SER A 46 -13.97 -32.86 7.86
N ALA A 47 -15.24 -33.06 7.51
CA ALA A 47 -16.40 -32.52 8.23
C ALA A 47 -16.60 -33.12 9.63
N ALA A 48 -15.70 -33.95 10.12
CA ALA A 48 -15.88 -34.74 11.34
C ALA A 48 -15.04 -34.35 12.54
N GLU A 49 -14.10 -33.41 12.42
CA GLU A 49 -13.29 -32.96 13.57
C GLU A 49 -13.44 -31.47 13.82
N LYS A 50 -13.59 -31.08 15.09
CA LYS A 50 -13.62 -29.70 15.62
C LYS A 50 -12.30 -28.95 15.42
N LYS A 51 -11.67 -29.04 14.24
CA LYS A 51 -10.55 -28.19 13.85
C LYS A 51 -11.12 -26.90 13.24
N VAL A 52 -10.49 -25.78 13.49
CA VAL A 52 -10.78 -24.54 12.78
C VAL A 52 -10.48 -24.84 11.31
N GLY A 53 -11.51 -25.22 10.55
CA GLY A 53 -11.41 -25.65 9.16
C GLY A 53 -11.17 -24.46 8.24
N ILE A 54 -9.97 -23.93 8.24
CA ILE A 54 -9.49 -22.98 7.24
C ILE A 54 -8.66 -23.76 6.24
N ASP A 55 -9.17 -23.86 5.01
CA ASP A 55 -8.40 -24.44 3.91
C ASP A 55 -7.31 -23.47 3.48
N TYR A 56 -6.10 -23.96 3.24
CA TYR A 56 -4.97 -23.16 2.80
C TYR A 56 -4.14 -23.90 1.74
N ALA A 57 -3.40 -23.14 0.94
CA ALA A 57 -2.42 -23.68 -0.01
C ALA A 57 -1.01 -23.56 0.57
N LEU A 58 -0.17 -24.57 0.34
CA LEU A 58 1.27 -24.51 0.61
C LEU A 58 2.02 -24.28 -0.71
N VAL A 59 2.88 -23.26 -0.73
CA VAL A 59 3.64 -22.87 -1.92
C VAL A 59 5.12 -22.72 -1.54
N ASP A 60 6.00 -23.50 -2.16
CA ASP A 60 7.44 -23.34 -1.97
C ASP A 60 7.96 -22.11 -2.72
N ILE A 61 8.71 -21.26 -2.03
CA ILE A 61 9.34 -20.08 -2.63
C ILE A 61 10.46 -20.55 -3.56
N ASN A 62 10.23 -20.35 -4.86
CA ASN A 62 11.17 -20.71 -5.91
C ASN A 62 11.16 -19.65 -7.03
N LYS A 63 12.03 -19.82 -8.04
CA LYS A 63 12.15 -18.89 -9.16
C LYS A 63 10.83 -18.66 -9.92
N ALA A 64 9.98 -19.68 -10.06
CA ALA A 64 8.71 -19.55 -10.74
C ALA A 64 7.74 -18.66 -9.95
N VAL A 65 7.65 -18.89 -8.63
CA VAL A 65 6.84 -18.05 -7.73
C VAL A 65 7.32 -16.61 -7.72
N LEU A 66 8.64 -16.37 -7.66
CA LEU A 66 9.22 -15.03 -7.72
C LEU A 66 8.85 -14.31 -9.02
N ALA A 67 8.89 -14.99 -10.16
CA ALA A 67 8.53 -14.41 -11.45
C ALA A 67 7.06 -13.97 -11.50
N HIS A 68 6.15 -14.65 -10.77
CA HIS A 68 4.75 -14.27 -10.67
C HIS A 68 4.51 -13.15 -9.65
N VAL A 69 5.17 -13.21 -8.50
CA VAL A 69 5.08 -12.15 -7.48
C VAL A 69 5.65 -10.83 -8.00
N SER A 70 6.74 -10.86 -8.76
CA SER A 70 7.34 -9.65 -9.37
C SER A 70 6.56 -9.10 -10.55
N LYS A 71 5.72 -9.93 -11.20
CA LYS A 71 4.81 -9.52 -12.30
C LYS A 71 3.50 -8.92 -11.81
N ALA A 72 3.16 -9.03 -10.53
CA ALA A 72 1.97 -8.37 -9.99
C ALA A 72 2.06 -6.88 -10.36
N GLU A 73 1.09 -6.41 -11.18
CA GLU A 73 1.06 -5.04 -11.66
C GLU A 73 1.07 -4.09 -10.46
N LYS A 74 2.17 -3.34 -10.33
CA LYS A 74 2.22 -2.27 -9.35
C LYS A 74 1.21 -1.20 -9.76
N PRO A 75 0.38 -0.71 -8.84
CA PRO A 75 -0.54 0.38 -9.15
C PRO A 75 0.21 1.55 -9.77
N SER A 76 -0.35 2.12 -10.83
CA SER A 76 0.27 3.19 -11.61
C SER A 76 -0.74 4.29 -11.85
N LEU A 77 -0.44 5.54 -11.45
CA LEU A 77 -1.26 6.69 -11.77
C LEU A 77 -1.31 6.91 -13.28
N ARG A 78 -0.15 6.78 -13.92
CA ARG A 78 -0.05 6.91 -15.37
C ARG A 78 -0.89 5.85 -16.09
N GLY A 79 -0.84 4.60 -15.65
CA GLY A 79 -1.62 3.50 -16.22
C GLY A 79 -3.11 3.70 -16.02
N GLY A 80 -3.54 4.10 -14.83
CA GLY A 80 -4.94 4.32 -14.49
C GLY A 80 -5.60 5.53 -15.16
N PHE A 81 -4.81 6.54 -15.51
CA PHE A 81 -5.31 7.81 -16.09
C PHE A 81 -4.76 8.10 -17.50
N GLY A 82 -4.75 7.07 -18.37
CA GLY A 82 -4.55 7.26 -19.81
C GLY A 82 -3.10 7.39 -20.27
N GLY A 83 -2.16 6.76 -19.54
CA GLY A 83 -0.77 6.65 -19.99
C GLY A 83 0.05 7.94 -19.92
N GLY A 84 -0.42 8.95 -19.20
CA GLY A 84 0.27 10.23 -19.09
C GLY A 84 0.26 11.07 -20.38
N ARG A 85 -0.70 10.82 -21.26
CA ARG A 85 -0.91 11.61 -22.49
C ARG A 85 -1.56 12.97 -22.23
N GLY A 86 -2.01 13.27 -21.00
CA GLY A 86 -2.51 14.58 -20.62
C GLY A 86 -1.35 15.56 -20.43
N GLY A 87 -1.38 16.67 -21.18
CA GLY A 87 -0.55 17.83 -20.90
C GLY A 87 -1.07 18.61 -19.68
N PRO A 88 -0.50 19.82 -19.42
CA PRO A 88 -1.08 20.75 -18.48
C PRO A 88 -2.56 20.98 -18.78
N PRO A 89 -3.40 21.26 -17.77
CA PRO A 89 -4.81 21.53 -18.00
C PRO A 89 -4.98 22.80 -18.85
N ASN A 90 -5.92 22.76 -19.80
CA ASN A 90 -6.32 23.98 -20.50
C ASN A 90 -7.08 24.87 -19.52
N ILE A 91 -6.56 26.05 -19.26
CA ILE A 91 -7.22 27.04 -18.41
C ILE A 91 -8.34 27.69 -19.19
N VAL A 92 -9.57 27.43 -18.77
CA VAL A 92 -10.80 28.03 -19.30
C VAL A 92 -11.56 28.67 -18.15
N LEU A 93 -12.32 29.72 -18.46
CA LEU A 93 -13.22 30.29 -17.45
C LEU A 93 -14.35 29.33 -17.13
N GLY A 94 -14.73 29.24 -15.86
CA GLY A 94 -15.78 28.35 -15.42
C GLY A 94 -16.85 29.02 -14.56
N VAL A 95 -17.94 28.32 -14.33
CA VAL A 95 -19.01 28.79 -13.43
C VAL A 95 -18.44 28.90 -12.00
N GLY A 96 -18.67 30.04 -11.35
CA GLY A 96 -18.19 30.34 -10.02
C GLY A 96 -16.85 31.08 -9.97
N ASP A 97 -16.15 31.23 -11.09
CA ASP A 97 -14.95 32.07 -11.16
C ASP A 97 -15.33 33.54 -10.99
N VAL A 98 -14.45 34.26 -10.30
CA VAL A 98 -14.58 35.72 -10.15
C VAL A 98 -13.58 36.40 -11.05
N VAL A 99 -14.06 37.22 -11.95
CA VAL A 99 -13.23 37.94 -12.93
C VAL A 99 -13.44 39.44 -12.84
N GLN A 100 -12.41 40.18 -13.20
CA GLN A 100 -12.45 41.61 -13.39
C GLN A 100 -12.20 41.91 -14.86
N VAL A 101 -13.10 42.62 -15.50
CA VAL A 101 -12.98 43.06 -16.89
C VAL A 101 -12.51 44.51 -16.88
N SER A 102 -11.44 44.80 -17.59
CA SER A 102 -10.93 46.17 -17.84
C SER A 102 -11.06 46.51 -19.31
N VAL A 103 -11.64 47.67 -19.62
CA VAL A 103 -11.82 48.12 -20.98
C VAL A 103 -10.91 49.33 -21.21
N PHE A 104 -10.09 49.25 -22.23
CA PHE A 104 -9.21 50.30 -22.73
C PHE A 104 -9.81 50.90 -24.01
N GLU A 105 -9.72 52.20 -24.16
CA GLU A 105 -10.06 52.90 -25.40
C GLU A 105 -8.84 53.68 -25.92
N ALA A 106 -8.65 53.73 -27.23
CA ALA A 106 -7.50 54.35 -27.85
C ALA A 106 -7.48 55.89 -27.65
N GLN A 107 -8.63 56.50 -27.46
CA GLN A 107 -8.77 57.95 -27.31
C GLN A 107 -9.78 58.32 -26.21
N ALA A 108 -9.60 59.50 -25.59
CA ALA A 108 -10.60 60.09 -24.71
C ALA A 108 -11.83 60.57 -25.51
N GLY A 109 -13.00 60.59 -24.84
CA GLY A 109 -14.29 60.93 -25.48
C GLY A 109 -15.03 59.73 -26.07
N GLY A 110 -14.58 58.53 -25.78
CA GLY A 110 -15.25 57.28 -26.09
C GLY A 110 -16.39 56.93 -25.11
N LEU A 111 -16.82 55.68 -25.16
CA LEU A 111 -17.97 55.20 -24.38
C LEU A 111 -17.66 55.11 -22.85
N PHE A 112 -16.43 54.77 -22.49
CA PHE A 112 -16.01 54.51 -21.12
C PHE A 112 -15.12 55.63 -20.56
N ILE A 113 -14.38 56.34 -21.42
CA ILE A 113 -13.41 57.36 -21.03
C ILE A 113 -13.94 58.76 -21.38
N PRO A 114 -14.27 59.63 -20.41
CA PRO A 114 -14.76 60.96 -20.65
C PRO A 114 -13.74 61.84 -21.45
N ALA A 115 -14.24 62.80 -22.27
CA ALA A 115 -13.40 63.70 -23.05
C ALA A 115 -12.47 64.55 -22.19
N GLU A 116 -12.88 64.89 -20.96
CA GLU A 116 -12.14 65.67 -20.00
C GLU A 116 -10.94 64.92 -19.38
N ALA A 117 -10.86 63.59 -19.53
CA ALA A 117 -9.75 62.81 -19.01
C ALA A 117 -8.38 63.10 -19.65
N GLY A 118 -8.39 63.85 -20.76
CA GLY A 118 -7.17 64.24 -21.48
C GLY A 118 -6.49 63.08 -22.22
N SER A 119 -5.51 63.43 -23.07
CA SER A 119 -4.76 62.44 -23.86
C SER A 119 -3.67 61.76 -23.02
N ARG A 120 -4.03 61.09 -21.97
CA ARG A 120 -3.05 60.21 -21.24
C ARG A 120 -3.03 58.84 -21.89
N PRO A 121 -1.88 58.38 -22.42
CA PRO A 121 -1.76 56.99 -22.89
C PRO A 121 -2.07 56.04 -21.76
N GLY A 122 -2.93 55.06 -21.99
CA GLY A 122 -3.22 54.01 -21.02
C GLY A 122 -4.44 54.23 -20.12
N ASN A 123 -5.37 55.09 -20.52
CA ASN A 123 -6.67 55.22 -19.83
C ASN A 123 -7.46 53.92 -19.97
N PHE A 124 -7.84 53.34 -18.83
CA PHE A 124 -8.70 52.15 -18.77
C PHE A 124 -9.70 52.27 -17.64
N ILE A 125 -10.82 51.60 -17.76
CA ILE A 125 -11.82 51.50 -16.70
C ILE A 125 -11.93 50.05 -16.28
N PRO A 126 -11.56 49.73 -15.01
CA PRO A 126 -11.84 48.41 -14.42
C PRO A 126 -13.34 48.36 -14.08
N LEU A 127 -14.05 47.38 -14.62
CA LEU A 127 -15.41 47.10 -14.18
C LEU A 127 -15.39 46.39 -12.81
N PRO A 128 -16.47 46.49 -12.02
CA PRO A 128 -16.55 45.71 -10.78
C PRO A 128 -16.33 44.23 -11.03
N SER A 129 -15.62 43.58 -10.10
CA SER A 129 -15.44 42.12 -10.14
C SER A 129 -16.80 41.44 -10.14
N GLN A 130 -16.99 40.45 -10.98
CA GLN A 130 -18.24 39.68 -11.08
C GLN A 130 -17.98 38.21 -11.18
N THR A 131 -18.91 37.44 -10.63
CA THR A 131 -18.87 35.98 -10.67
C THR A 131 -19.54 35.48 -11.93
N ILE A 132 -18.93 34.53 -12.64
CA ILE A 132 -19.56 33.82 -13.75
C ILE A 132 -20.73 33.00 -13.20
N GLY A 133 -21.93 33.38 -13.67
CA GLY A 133 -23.17 32.78 -13.21
C GLY A 133 -23.35 31.32 -13.63
N ARG A 134 -24.39 30.69 -13.10
CA ARG A 134 -24.73 29.28 -13.47
C ARG A 134 -25.09 29.15 -14.96
N ASP A 135 -25.55 30.25 -15.59
CA ASP A 135 -25.79 30.33 -17.03
C ASP A 135 -24.50 30.43 -17.86
N GLY A 136 -23.33 30.44 -17.20
CA GLY A 136 -22.01 30.53 -17.85
C GLY A 136 -21.71 31.91 -18.44
N THR A 137 -22.43 32.97 -18.06
CA THR A 137 -22.29 34.31 -18.67
C THR A 137 -21.65 35.32 -17.73
N LEU A 138 -21.01 36.33 -18.34
CA LEU A 138 -20.61 37.59 -17.74
C LEU A 138 -21.52 38.70 -18.27
N SER A 139 -21.82 39.70 -17.43
CA SER A 139 -22.55 40.89 -17.84
C SER A 139 -21.59 42.08 -18.03
N VAL A 140 -21.43 42.52 -19.26
CA VAL A 140 -20.54 43.65 -19.56
C VAL A 140 -21.40 44.80 -20.04
N PRO A 141 -21.27 46.00 -19.43
CA PRO A 141 -22.02 47.19 -19.88
C PRO A 141 -21.85 47.41 -21.39
N TYR A 142 -22.93 47.69 -22.08
CA TYR A 142 -23.01 47.92 -23.52
C TYR A 142 -22.71 46.72 -24.42
N ALA A 143 -22.02 45.68 -23.95
CA ALA A 143 -21.82 44.40 -24.67
C ALA A 143 -22.90 43.35 -24.31
N GLY A 144 -23.62 43.59 -23.18
CA GLY A 144 -24.68 42.70 -22.70
C GLY A 144 -24.12 41.42 -22.04
N LYS A 145 -24.87 40.33 -22.11
CA LYS A 145 -24.44 38.99 -21.62
C LYS A 145 -23.50 38.35 -22.62
N VAL A 146 -22.34 37.93 -22.14
CA VAL A 146 -21.27 37.26 -22.91
C VAL A 146 -21.03 35.89 -22.34
N ASN A 147 -21.06 34.83 -23.15
CA ASN A 147 -20.74 33.49 -22.78
C ASN A 147 -19.25 33.39 -22.44
N ALA A 148 -18.94 32.96 -21.20
CA ALA A 148 -17.57 32.88 -20.70
C ALA A 148 -17.18 31.44 -20.29
N ALA A 149 -18.11 30.71 -19.69
CA ALA A 149 -17.81 29.36 -19.21
C ALA A 149 -17.39 28.39 -20.33
N GLY A 150 -16.34 27.60 -20.08
CA GLY A 150 -15.77 26.66 -21.04
C GLY A 150 -14.92 27.29 -22.14
N ARG A 151 -14.65 28.58 -22.06
CA ARG A 151 -13.88 29.32 -23.08
C ARG A 151 -12.56 29.85 -22.52
N PRO A 152 -11.47 29.84 -23.33
CA PRO A 152 -10.23 30.52 -22.98
C PRO A 152 -10.47 32.03 -22.79
N ILE A 153 -9.71 32.63 -21.87
CA ILE A 153 -9.80 34.05 -21.53
C ILE A 153 -9.70 34.93 -22.79
N ASP A 154 -8.73 34.65 -23.66
CA ASP A 154 -8.49 35.43 -24.88
C ASP A 154 -9.70 35.43 -25.84
N ALA A 155 -10.38 34.28 -25.94
CA ALA A 155 -11.56 34.16 -26.77
C ALA A 155 -12.74 35.00 -26.24
N VAL A 156 -12.85 35.10 -24.90
CA VAL A 156 -13.91 35.95 -24.29
C VAL A 156 -13.55 37.43 -24.38
N GLN A 157 -12.26 37.79 -24.20
CA GLN A 157 -11.78 39.16 -24.40
C GLN A 157 -12.08 39.66 -25.83
N LEU A 158 -11.79 38.81 -26.81
CA LEU A 158 -12.05 39.14 -28.23
C LEU A 158 -13.57 39.33 -28.52
N ASP A 159 -14.40 38.44 -27.96
CA ASP A 159 -15.87 38.54 -28.13
C ASP A 159 -16.42 39.85 -27.52
N ILE A 160 -15.95 40.22 -26.31
CA ILE A 160 -16.36 41.49 -25.68
C ILE A 160 -15.90 42.69 -26.53
N ALA A 161 -14.63 42.69 -26.97
CA ALA A 161 -14.09 43.78 -27.82
C ALA A 161 -14.89 43.93 -29.11
N GLN A 162 -15.24 42.84 -29.80
CA GLN A 162 -16.05 42.84 -31.00
C GLN A 162 -17.46 43.43 -30.77
N ARG A 163 -18.10 43.09 -29.67
CA ARG A 163 -19.44 43.65 -29.32
C ARG A 163 -19.41 45.14 -28.99
N LEU A 164 -18.28 45.61 -28.48
CA LEU A 164 -18.06 47.03 -28.14
C LEU A 164 -17.59 47.84 -29.34
N ALA A 165 -17.06 47.25 -30.44
CA ALA A 165 -16.43 47.91 -31.57
C ALA A 165 -17.28 49.01 -32.23
N ASN A 166 -18.63 48.90 -32.26
CA ASN A 166 -19.52 49.87 -32.83
C ASN A 166 -19.87 51.02 -31.87
N ARG A 167 -19.40 50.99 -30.61
CA ARG A 167 -19.79 51.95 -29.59
C ARG A 167 -18.60 52.60 -28.90
N ALA A 168 -17.49 51.87 -28.76
CA ALA A 168 -16.25 52.29 -28.12
C ALA A 168 -15.18 52.56 -29.19
N ILE A 169 -14.21 53.42 -28.89
CA ILE A 169 -13.13 53.78 -29.81
C ILE A 169 -11.99 52.78 -29.70
N GLU A 170 -11.85 51.86 -30.67
CA GLU A 170 -10.82 50.82 -30.73
C GLU A 170 -10.67 50.06 -29.37
N PRO A 171 -11.76 49.46 -28.88
CA PRO A 171 -11.75 48.87 -27.54
C PRO A 171 -10.81 47.69 -27.46
N GLN A 172 -9.95 47.72 -26.42
CA GLN A 172 -9.16 46.55 -25.97
C GLN A 172 -9.70 46.09 -24.62
N VAL A 173 -9.84 44.77 -24.46
CA VAL A 173 -10.41 44.18 -23.26
C VAL A 173 -9.39 43.26 -22.63
N VAL A 174 -9.17 43.43 -21.32
CA VAL A 174 -8.34 42.55 -20.50
C VAL A 174 -9.21 41.95 -19.40
N ILE A 175 -9.21 40.65 -19.29
CA ILE A 175 -9.86 39.92 -18.22
C ILE A 175 -8.79 39.40 -17.26
N SER A 176 -8.90 39.77 -15.99
CA SER A 176 -8.08 39.25 -14.90
C SER A 176 -8.95 38.36 -14.02
N THR A 177 -8.49 37.16 -13.72
CA THR A 177 -9.11 36.26 -12.73
C THR A 177 -8.75 36.72 -11.33
N VAL A 178 -9.77 36.96 -10.49
CA VAL A 178 -9.61 37.28 -9.06
C VAL A 178 -9.61 35.98 -8.20
N THR A 179 -10.47 35.05 -8.57
CA THR A 179 -10.50 33.68 -8.00
C THR A 179 -10.89 32.69 -9.09
N ASN A 180 -10.21 31.54 -9.11
CA ASN A 180 -10.34 30.54 -10.18
C ASN A 180 -10.92 29.22 -9.62
N ARG A 181 -12.14 29.30 -9.07
CA ARG A 181 -12.78 28.17 -8.37
C ARG A 181 -13.07 26.98 -9.28
N SER A 182 -13.19 27.20 -10.56
CA SER A 182 -13.42 26.12 -11.52
C SER A 182 -12.18 25.32 -11.84
N MET A 183 -10.99 25.85 -11.49
CA MET A 183 -9.68 25.29 -11.81
C MET A 183 -8.92 24.85 -10.53
N GLU A 184 -9.65 24.31 -9.57
CA GLU A 184 -9.08 23.83 -8.30
C GLU A 184 -8.99 22.31 -8.29
N ALA A 185 -7.97 21.79 -7.62
CA ALA A 185 -7.87 20.41 -7.13
C ALA A 185 -7.92 20.39 -5.60
N SER A 186 -8.46 19.33 -5.02
CA SER A 186 -8.55 19.19 -3.57
C SER A 186 -7.44 18.27 -3.04
N VAL A 187 -6.73 18.68 -2.00
CA VAL A 187 -5.74 17.87 -1.28
C VAL A 187 -6.23 17.63 0.14
N LEU A 188 -6.39 16.37 0.50
CA LEU A 188 -6.97 15.93 1.76
C LEU A 188 -6.09 14.86 2.43
N GLY A 189 -6.27 14.67 3.73
CA GLY A 189 -5.61 13.63 4.51
C GLY A 189 -4.32 14.09 5.18
N ASP A 190 -3.28 13.25 5.18
CA ASP A 190 -2.06 13.44 5.94
C ASP A 190 -1.05 14.38 5.25
N VAL A 191 -1.50 15.57 4.91
CA VAL A 191 -0.67 16.73 4.51
C VAL A 191 -0.70 17.78 5.60
N LYS A 192 0.28 18.69 5.61
CA LYS A 192 0.37 19.71 6.67
C LYS A 192 -0.80 20.71 6.65
N GLN A 193 -1.31 21.02 5.46
CA GLN A 193 -2.40 21.98 5.25
C GLN A 193 -3.38 21.43 4.20
N PRO A 194 -4.36 20.60 4.59
CA PRO A 194 -5.40 20.16 3.66
C PRO A 194 -6.15 21.37 3.09
N GLN A 195 -6.15 21.51 1.76
CA GLN A 195 -6.73 22.66 1.10
C GLN A 195 -7.12 22.34 -0.34
N LYS A 196 -7.79 23.31 -0.97
CA LYS A 196 -7.93 23.37 -2.42
C LYS A 196 -6.78 24.17 -3.00
N VAL A 197 -6.19 23.63 -4.05
CA VAL A 197 -5.06 24.22 -4.79
C VAL A 197 -5.54 24.71 -6.12
N GLU A 198 -5.31 25.97 -6.44
CA GLU A 198 -5.60 26.54 -7.75
C GLU A 198 -4.56 26.04 -8.77
N LEU A 199 -5.04 25.57 -9.91
CA LEU A 199 -4.18 25.08 -10.98
C LEU A 199 -3.82 26.22 -11.94
N SER A 200 -2.52 26.34 -12.26
CA SER A 200 -2.00 27.36 -13.17
C SER A 200 -1.90 26.85 -14.62
N PRO A 201 -1.73 27.74 -15.59
CA PRO A 201 -1.47 27.35 -16.98
C PRO A 201 -0.16 26.57 -17.19
N ALA A 202 0.78 26.66 -16.26
CA ALA A 202 2.02 25.89 -16.31
C ALA A 202 1.77 24.39 -16.04
N GLY A 203 0.70 24.09 -15.31
CA GLY A 203 0.28 22.75 -14.93
C GLY A 203 1.05 22.23 -13.71
N GLU A 204 0.35 21.97 -12.66
CA GLU A 204 0.87 21.32 -11.47
C GLU A 204 0.76 19.80 -11.60
N ARG A 205 1.77 19.10 -11.11
CA ARG A 205 1.78 17.66 -10.99
C ARG A 205 1.40 17.23 -9.58
N VAL A 206 1.17 15.95 -9.38
CA VAL A 206 0.73 15.40 -8.08
C VAL A 206 1.63 15.84 -6.93
N ILE A 207 2.97 15.77 -7.10
CA ILE A 207 3.92 16.18 -6.05
C ILE A 207 3.87 17.71 -5.82
N ASP A 208 3.67 18.50 -6.86
CA ASP A 208 3.63 19.97 -6.75
C ASP A 208 2.43 20.39 -5.91
N VAL A 209 1.27 19.81 -6.19
CA VAL A 209 0.02 20.07 -5.46
C VAL A 209 0.12 19.61 -3.99
N ILE A 210 0.78 18.48 -3.71
CA ILE A 210 1.05 18.05 -2.33
C ILE A 210 2.00 19.03 -1.63
N SER A 211 3.01 19.52 -2.33
CA SER A 211 3.97 20.50 -1.80
C SER A 211 3.29 21.83 -1.46
N GLU A 212 2.37 22.28 -2.29
CA GLU A 212 1.57 23.49 -2.07
C GLU A 212 0.64 23.32 -0.84
N ALA A 213 0.16 22.11 -0.59
CA ALA A 213 -0.55 21.76 0.65
C ALA A 213 0.38 21.62 1.88
N GLY A 214 1.60 22.17 1.82
CA GLY A 214 2.58 22.17 2.90
C GLY A 214 3.44 20.89 2.98
N GLY A 215 3.30 19.97 2.02
CA GLY A 215 4.01 18.70 1.98
C GLY A 215 3.39 17.63 2.87
N LEU A 216 4.04 16.48 2.95
CA LEU A 216 3.60 15.35 3.76
C LEU A 216 3.69 15.66 5.26
N SER A 217 2.76 15.13 6.05
CA SER A 217 2.80 15.14 7.52
C SER A 217 3.41 13.87 8.11
N ALA A 218 3.64 12.84 7.27
CA ALA A 218 4.28 11.57 7.62
C ALA A 218 5.46 11.28 6.68
N PRO A 219 6.36 10.34 7.03
CA PRO A 219 7.42 9.88 6.14
C PRO A 219 6.88 9.34 4.81
N GLY A 220 7.60 9.57 3.71
CA GLY A 220 7.16 9.20 2.36
C GLY A 220 7.02 7.68 2.13
N ASP A 221 7.86 6.88 2.79
CA ASP A 221 7.84 5.42 2.79
C ASP A 221 6.60 4.81 3.46
N GLU A 222 6.00 5.56 4.41
CA GLU A 222 4.74 5.19 5.07
C GLU A 222 3.53 5.88 4.42
N THR A 223 3.69 6.58 3.29
CA THR A 223 2.62 7.40 2.71
C THR A 223 2.15 6.84 1.38
N THR A 224 0.83 6.78 1.23
CA THR A 224 0.16 6.47 -0.04
C THR A 224 -0.61 7.68 -0.55
N VAL A 225 -0.65 7.82 -1.86
CA VAL A 225 -1.38 8.88 -2.57
C VAL A 225 -2.45 8.23 -3.44
N THR A 226 -3.69 8.58 -3.18
CA THR A 226 -4.84 8.18 -3.98
C THR A 226 -5.31 9.36 -4.82
N LEU A 227 -5.23 9.26 -6.14
CA LEU A 227 -5.82 10.22 -7.06
C LEU A 227 -7.21 9.75 -7.48
N GLN A 228 -8.20 10.61 -7.31
CA GLN A 228 -9.56 10.41 -7.81
C GLN A 228 -9.84 11.40 -8.95
N ARG A 229 -10.22 10.88 -10.11
CA ARG A 229 -10.54 11.65 -11.32
C ARG A 229 -11.66 10.97 -12.12
N GLY A 230 -12.71 11.71 -12.42
CA GLY A 230 -13.80 11.21 -13.28
C GLY A 230 -14.43 9.89 -12.82
N GLY A 231 -14.60 9.69 -11.52
CA GLY A 231 -15.16 8.48 -10.91
C GLY A 231 -14.19 7.30 -10.84
N ARG A 232 -12.93 7.47 -11.26
CA ARG A 232 -11.87 6.47 -11.10
C ARG A 232 -10.98 6.85 -9.91
N SER A 233 -10.43 5.83 -9.26
CA SER A 233 -9.50 5.99 -8.13
C SER A 233 -8.31 5.07 -8.30
N VAL A 234 -7.11 5.61 -8.14
CA VAL A 234 -5.85 4.84 -8.17
C VAL A 234 -5.00 5.26 -6.99
N THR A 235 -4.51 4.28 -6.25
CA THR A 235 -3.63 4.49 -5.09
C THR A 235 -2.23 4.00 -5.41
N VAL A 236 -1.23 4.82 -5.14
CA VAL A 236 0.20 4.47 -5.28
C VAL A 236 0.96 4.84 -4.02
N ALA A 237 2.09 4.18 -3.75
CA ALA A 237 3.01 4.65 -2.72
C ALA A 237 3.64 5.99 -3.14
N TYR A 238 3.85 6.91 -2.20
CA TYR A 238 4.47 8.21 -2.49
C TYR A 238 5.87 8.05 -3.11
N ASN A 239 6.65 7.07 -2.64
CA ASN A 239 7.97 6.79 -3.20
C ASN A 239 7.92 6.42 -4.69
N THR A 240 6.84 5.80 -5.17
CA THR A 240 6.65 5.53 -6.60
C THR A 240 6.61 6.83 -7.42
N LEU A 241 6.04 7.90 -6.85
CA LEU A 241 5.97 9.21 -7.52
C LEU A 241 7.31 9.94 -7.51
N SER A 242 8.07 9.84 -6.41
CA SER A 242 9.36 10.52 -6.25
C SER A 242 10.49 9.82 -7.03
N GLU A 243 10.47 8.49 -7.08
CA GLU A 243 11.48 7.69 -7.76
C GLU A 243 11.23 7.57 -9.28
N ASN A 244 9.96 7.61 -9.70
CA ASN A 244 9.59 7.50 -11.10
C ASN A 244 8.86 8.78 -11.59
N PRO A 245 9.56 9.73 -12.21
CA PRO A 245 8.97 10.99 -12.68
C PRO A 245 7.80 10.80 -13.68
N ARG A 246 7.70 9.63 -14.32
CA ARG A 246 6.59 9.32 -15.24
C ARG A 246 5.27 9.07 -14.50
N GLU A 247 5.31 8.67 -13.24
CA GLU A 247 4.14 8.48 -12.40
C GLU A 247 3.62 9.80 -11.81
N ASN A 248 4.46 10.83 -11.72
CA ASN A 248 4.08 12.18 -11.29
C ASN A 248 3.36 12.90 -12.43
N ILE A 249 2.09 12.55 -12.65
CA ILE A 249 1.23 13.07 -13.73
C ILE A 249 0.67 14.44 -13.40
N TYR A 250 0.20 15.17 -14.42
CA TYR A 250 -0.50 16.43 -14.24
C TYR A 250 -1.85 16.24 -13.54
N VAL A 251 -2.12 17.13 -12.59
CA VAL A 251 -3.40 17.25 -11.91
C VAL A 251 -4.37 18.01 -12.83
N GLN A 252 -5.63 17.63 -12.79
CA GLN A 252 -6.68 18.23 -13.59
C GLN A 252 -7.72 18.89 -12.69
N PRO A 253 -8.45 19.90 -13.19
CA PRO A 253 -9.55 20.53 -12.45
C PRO A 253 -10.57 19.51 -11.96
N GLY A 254 -10.94 19.60 -10.69
CA GLY A 254 -11.87 18.68 -10.04
C GLY A 254 -11.24 17.37 -9.52
N ASP A 255 -9.92 17.19 -9.67
CA ASP A 255 -9.22 16.08 -9.05
C ASP A 255 -9.25 16.17 -7.52
N THR A 256 -9.28 15.01 -6.89
CA THR A 256 -9.10 14.92 -5.44
C THR A 256 -7.92 14.00 -5.14
N LEU A 257 -6.95 14.53 -4.40
CA LEU A 257 -5.82 13.78 -3.88
C LEU A 257 -6.08 13.48 -2.40
N PHE A 258 -6.09 12.19 -2.06
CA PHE A 258 -6.08 11.72 -0.68
C PHE A 258 -4.69 11.22 -0.36
N VAL A 259 -4.06 11.85 0.60
CA VAL A 259 -2.76 11.46 1.15
C VAL A 259 -3.02 10.75 2.46
N ASN A 260 -2.67 9.47 2.56
CA ASN A 260 -2.91 8.68 3.76
C ASN A 260 -1.62 8.03 4.24
N ARG A 261 -1.43 8.00 5.55
CA ARG A 261 -0.37 7.22 6.17
C ARG A 261 -0.79 5.76 6.19
N ASP A 262 -0.04 4.91 5.49
CA ASP A 262 -0.21 3.47 5.47
C ASP A 262 0.96 2.80 6.21
N ARG A 263 0.80 2.62 7.52
CA ARG A 263 1.76 1.86 8.33
C ARG A 263 1.62 0.38 8.03
N ARG A 264 2.46 -0.10 7.14
CA ARG A 264 2.55 -1.53 6.86
C ARG A 264 3.34 -2.20 7.96
N THR A 265 2.81 -3.33 8.44
CA THR A 265 3.42 -4.11 9.51
C THR A 265 3.45 -5.58 9.15
N PHE A 266 4.39 -6.32 9.73
CA PHE A 266 4.39 -7.77 9.72
C PHE A 266 4.59 -8.30 11.14
N LEU A 267 4.26 -9.57 11.33
CA LEU A 267 4.48 -10.27 12.58
C LEU A 267 5.56 -11.32 12.38
N ALA A 268 6.45 -11.48 13.36
CA ALA A 268 7.42 -12.55 13.39
C ALA A 268 7.21 -13.39 14.68
N PHE A 269 7.10 -14.69 14.52
CA PHE A 269 6.90 -15.65 15.60
C PHE A 269 7.82 -16.86 15.45
N GLY A 270 7.91 -17.67 16.53
CA GLY A 270 8.69 -18.90 16.56
C GLY A 270 10.12 -18.66 16.97
N VAL A 271 11.06 -19.36 16.32
CA VAL A 271 12.47 -19.36 16.69
C VAL A 271 13.24 -18.29 15.89
N THR A 272 12.78 -17.05 15.99
CA THR A 272 13.48 -15.84 15.55
C THR A 272 14.25 -15.23 16.71
N GLY A 273 15.21 -14.35 16.43
CA GLY A 273 15.94 -13.62 17.48
C GLY A 273 14.99 -12.88 18.41
N GLU A 274 14.02 -12.15 17.84
CA GLU A 274 12.97 -11.46 18.58
C GLU A 274 11.62 -11.69 17.91
N SER A 275 10.64 -12.18 18.68
CA SER A 275 9.25 -12.30 18.21
C SER A 275 8.49 -11.03 18.49
N GLY A 276 7.71 -10.54 17.52
CA GLY A 276 6.97 -9.29 17.69
C GLY A 276 6.28 -8.78 16.44
N ARG A 277 5.76 -7.55 16.54
CA ARG A 277 5.24 -6.78 15.43
C ARG A 277 6.29 -5.76 14.99
N TYR A 278 6.54 -5.71 13.69
CA TYR A 278 7.52 -4.84 13.08
C TYR A 278 6.86 -3.96 12.04
N ASP A 279 7.23 -2.69 12.03
CA ASP A 279 6.84 -1.74 10.98
C ASP A 279 7.78 -1.92 9.77
N PHE A 280 7.30 -1.62 8.59
CA PHE A 280 8.14 -1.55 7.39
C PHE A 280 8.96 -0.26 7.44
N ASP A 281 10.27 -0.37 7.25
CA ASP A 281 11.16 0.80 7.12
C ASP A 281 11.30 1.22 5.66
N ASP A 282 10.90 0.36 4.73
CA ASP A 282 10.97 0.60 3.29
C ASP A 282 9.68 0.11 2.60
N SER A 283 9.33 0.80 1.52
CA SER A 283 8.20 0.41 0.67
C SER A 283 8.39 -0.96 0.00
N ASN A 284 9.62 -1.44 -0.14
CA ASN A 284 9.98 -2.67 -0.84
C ASN A 284 10.65 -3.72 0.07
N LEU A 285 10.27 -3.81 1.33
CA LEU A 285 10.84 -4.78 2.29
C LEU A 285 10.74 -6.21 1.74
N SER A 286 11.86 -6.93 1.71
CA SER A 286 11.93 -8.34 1.33
C SER A 286 11.78 -9.27 2.54
N LEU A 287 11.46 -10.55 2.29
CA LEU A 287 11.39 -11.57 3.34
C LEU A 287 12.74 -11.74 4.05
N GLY A 288 13.86 -11.64 3.30
CA GLY A 288 15.21 -11.71 3.88
C GLY A 288 15.47 -10.57 4.87
N GLU A 289 15.13 -9.33 4.49
CA GLU A 289 15.25 -8.15 5.37
C GLU A 289 14.31 -8.23 6.56
N ALA A 290 13.08 -8.70 6.37
CA ALA A 290 12.12 -8.91 7.46
C ALA A 290 12.61 -9.95 8.47
N LEU A 291 13.23 -11.04 8.02
CA LEU A 291 13.88 -12.02 8.89
C LEU A 291 15.05 -11.41 9.64
N ALA A 292 15.91 -10.65 8.97
CA ALA A 292 17.04 -9.96 9.59
C ALA A 292 16.57 -8.95 10.65
N LYS A 293 15.48 -8.21 10.37
CA LYS A 293 14.85 -7.28 11.30
C LYS A 293 14.29 -7.98 12.55
N ALA A 294 13.81 -9.20 12.41
CA ALA A 294 13.37 -10.05 13.52
C ALA A 294 14.54 -10.78 14.24
N GLY A 295 15.79 -10.35 13.99
CA GLY A 295 16.99 -10.91 14.61
C GLY A 295 17.48 -12.22 14.00
N GLY A 296 17.01 -12.57 12.80
CA GLY A 296 17.40 -13.79 12.08
C GLY A 296 16.81 -15.08 12.69
N LEU A 297 17.39 -16.21 12.30
CA LEU A 297 17.07 -17.52 12.86
C LEU A 297 18.03 -17.83 13.99
N LEU A 298 17.52 -18.36 15.10
CA LEU A 298 18.36 -18.86 16.18
C LEU A 298 18.99 -20.21 15.79
N ASP A 299 20.30 -20.21 15.57
CA ASP A 299 21.09 -21.32 14.99
C ASP A 299 20.92 -22.64 15.76
N ASP A 300 20.79 -22.54 17.08
CA ASP A 300 20.69 -23.69 18.01
C ASP A 300 19.27 -24.28 18.08
N LYS A 301 18.28 -23.62 17.54
CA LYS A 301 16.85 -23.96 17.75
C LYS A 301 16.00 -24.00 16.51
N ALA A 302 16.31 -23.15 15.51
CA ALA A 302 15.49 -22.99 14.33
C ALA A 302 15.61 -24.18 13.38
N GLU A 303 14.52 -24.47 12.66
CA GLU A 303 14.54 -25.36 11.49
C GLU A 303 14.61 -24.50 10.20
N PRO A 304 15.79 -24.37 9.59
CA PRO A 304 15.98 -23.52 8.42
C PRO A 304 15.19 -23.98 7.18
N GLN A 305 14.74 -25.24 7.14
CA GLN A 305 13.91 -25.78 6.06
C GLN A 305 12.46 -25.30 6.13
N ALA A 306 12.05 -24.79 7.30
CA ALA A 306 10.65 -24.46 7.59
C ALA A 306 10.49 -23.00 8.06
N VAL A 307 10.94 -22.08 7.24
CA VAL A 307 10.57 -20.67 7.35
C VAL A 307 9.26 -20.49 6.60
N LEU A 308 8.20 -20.21 7.33
CA LEU A 308 6.82 -20.12 6.83
C LEU A 308 6.34 -18.67 6.83
N LEU A 309 5.75 -18.23 5.74
CA LEU A 309 5.11 -16.91 5.62
C LEU A 309 3.63 -17.11 5.31
N TYR A 310 2.78 -16.65 6.21
CA TYR A 310 1.33 -16.72 6.10
C TYR A 310 0.82 -15.44 5.46
N ARG A 311 0.05 -15.58 4.38
CA ARG A 311 -0.53 -14.46 3.62
C ARG A 311 -1.86 -14.89 3.01
N VAL A 312 -2.76 -13.93 2.86
CA VAL A 312 -3.97 -14.12 2.06
C VAL A 312 -3.73 -13.55 0.67
N VAL A 313 -3.97 -14.33 -0.38
CA VAL A 313 -3.76 -13.93 -1.78
C VAL A 313 -5.03 -14.08 -2.60
N ASP A 314 -5.13 -13.37 -3.72
CA ASP A 314 -6.23 -13.52 -4.66
C ASP A 314 -6.16 -14.87 -5.40
N CYS A 315 -7.31 -15.46 -5.71
CA CYS A 315 -7.39 -16.71 -6.46
C CYS A 315 -6.65 -16.65 -7.79
N ASP A 316 -6.61 -15.49 -8.46
CA ASP A 316 -5.94 -15.30 -9.74
C ASP A 316 -4.43 -15.50 -9.64
N PHE A 317 -3.83 -15.10 -8.52
CA PHE A 317 -2.43 -15.39 -8.25
C PHE A 317 -2.14 -16.89 -8.23
N LEU A 318 -2.95 -17.68 -7.53
CA LEU A 318 -2.78 -19.13 -7.47
C LEU A 318 -3.05 -19.82 -8.83
N ARG A 319 -4.04 -19.34 -9.59
CA ARG A 319 -4.30 -19.81 -10.96
C ARG A 319 -3.11 -19.56 -11.87
N SER A 320 -2.43 -18.41 -11.71
CA SER A 320 -1.23 -18.08 -12.49
C SER A 320 -0.06 -19.04 -12.22
N LEU A 321 -0.03 -19.65 -11.02
CA LEU A 321 0.93 -20.69 -10.65
C LEU A 321 0.49 -22.11 -11.04
N GLY A 322 -0.67 -22.27 -11.71
CA GLY A 322 -1.21 -23.56 -12.09
C GLY A 322 -1.89 -24.33 -10.95
N VAL A 323 -2.21 -23.67 -9.84
CA VAL A 323 -2.89 -24.30 -8.70
C VAL A 323 -4.40 -24.34 -8.96
N ASP A 324 -5.03 -25.51 -8.72
CA ASP A 324 -6.48 -25.64 -8.77
C ASP A 324 -7.11 -24.96 -7.54
N VAL A 325 -7.83 -23.89 -7.79
CA VAL A 325 -8.52 -23.09 -6.77
C VAL A 325 -9.99 -23.45 -6.58
N SER A 326 -10.50 -24.46 -7.29
CA SER A 326 -11.93 -24.86 -7.27
C SER A 326 -12.45 -25.25 -5.87
N ARG A 327 -11.53 -25.61 -4.99
CA ARG A 327 -11.80 -26.05 -3.60
C ARG A 327 -11.96 -24.90 -2.62
N PHE A 328 -11.45 -23.71 -2.95
CA PHE A 328 -11.53 -22.54 -2.08
C PHE A 328 -12.84 -21.80 -2.33
N LYS A 329 -13.51 -21.43 -1.24
CA LYS A 329 -14.74 -20.62 -1.31
C LYS A 329 -14.37 -19.16 -1.16
N GLY A 330 -14.57 -18.36 -2.21
CA GLY A 330 -14.30 -16.92 -2.23
C GLY A 330 -13.15 -16.53 -3.17
N ASP A 331 -12.92 -15.23 -3.27
CA ASP A 331 -11.91 -14.66 -4.17
C ASP A 331 -10.50 -14.62 -3.55
N GLN A 332 -10.40 -14.85 -2.24
CA GLN A 332 -9.16 -14.81 -1.50
C GLN A 332 -8.88 -16.17 -0.82
N VAL A 333 -7.62 -16.59 -0.88
CA VAL A 333 -7.15 -17.87 -0.35
C VAL A 333 -6.01 -17.64 0.64
N PRO A 334 -6.09 -18.23 1.85
CA PRO A 334 -4.94 -18.32 2.75
C PRO A 334 -3.82 -19.17 2.12
N VAL A 335 -2.62 -18.64 2.09
CA VAL A 335 -1.43 -19.31 1.55
C VAL A 335 -0.32 -19.28 2.57
N ILE A 336 0.35 -20.41 2.69
CA ILE A 336 1.61 -20.52 3.41
C ILE A 336 2.73 -20.62 2.38
N PHE A 337 3.59 -19.62 2.31
CA PHE A 337 4.81 -19.68 1.53
C PHE A 337 5.91 -20.28 2.39
N ARG A 338 6.61 -21.29 1.88
CA ARG A 338 7.69 -21.96 2.60
C ARG A 338 9.04 -21.65 1.94
N ALA A 339 9.99 -21.17 2.72
CA ALA A 339 11.37 -21.00 2.31
C ALA A 339 12.25 -22.05 2.99
N ASN A 340 13.04 -22.81 2.21
CA ASN A 340 14.05 -23.74 2.71
C ASN A 340 15.42 -23.07 2.68
N LEU A 341 15.83 -22.46 3.77
CA LEU A 341 17.11 -21.75 3.86
C LEU A 341 18.35 -22.67 3.98
N ARG A 342 18.19 -23.99 3.97
CA ARG A 342 19.32 -24.92 3.75
C ARG A 342 19.74 -24.98 2.29
N ASP A 343 18.85 -24.59 1.38
CA ASP A 343 19.18 -24.44 -0.01
C ASP A 343 19.80 -23.06 -0.25
N PRO A 344 21.06 -22.95 -0.73
CA PRO A 344 21.69 -21.66 -1.02
C PRO A 344 20.90 -20.81 -2.00
N ALA A 345 20.17 -21.41 -2.94
CA ALA A 345 19.33 -20.70 -3.90
C ALA A 345 18.14 -20.00 -3.22
N ALA A 346 17.65 -20.54 -2.12
CA ALA A 346 16.57 -19.94 -1.36
C ALA A 346 16.97 -18.62 -0.68
N PHE A 347 18.25 -18.44 -0.33
CA PHE A 347 18.73 -17.15 0.19
C PHE A 347 18.59 -16.03 -0.85
N PHE A 348 18.87 -16.30 -2.12
CA PHE A 348 18.62 -15.34 -3.19
C PHE A 348 17.13 -15.12 -3.43
N ALA A 349 16.32 -16.17 -3.25
CA ALA A 349 14.88 -16.08 -3.42
C ALA A 349 14.22 -15.24 -2.34
N VAL A 350 14.58 -15.40 -1.07
CA VAL A 350 13.99 -14.61 0.04
C VAL A 350 14.40 -13.14 -0.01
N GLN A 351 15.57 -12.81 -0.56
CA GLN A 351 15.97 -11.42 -0.80
C GLN A 351 15.13 -10.71 -1.86
N GLN A 352 14.51 -11.47 -2.76
CA GLN A 352 13.67 -10.93 -3.84
C GLN A 352 12.16 -11.09 -3.56
N PHE A 353 11.78 -11.87 -2.54
CA PHE A 353 10.39 -12.11 -2.21
C PHE A 353 9.83 -10.93 -1.40
N PRO A 354 8.91 -10.12 -1.97
CA PRO A 354 8.41 -8.92 -1.31
C PRO A 354 7.46 -9.25 -0.18
N MET A 355 7.64 -8.60 0.95
CA MET A 355 6.70 -8.60 2.06
C MET A 355 5.46 -7.77 1.75
N GLN A 356 4.33 -8.17 2.31
CA GLN A 356 3.08 -7.43 2.24
C GLN A 356 2.58 -7.05 3.64
N ASN A 357 1.71 -6.05 3.69
CA ASN A 357 1.08 -5.63 4.94
C ASN A 357 0.32 -6.79 5.58
N LYS A 358 0.51 -6.99 6.89
CA LYS A 358 -0.09 -8.05 7.71
C LYS A 358 0.45 -9.47 7.44
N ASP A 359 1.56 -9.62 6.75
CA ASP A 359 2.24 -10.89 6.67
C ASP A 359 2.62 -11.42 8.05
N VAL A 360 2.62 -12.74 8.20
CA VAL A 360 3.07 -13.39 9.42
C VAL A 360 4.20 -14.36 9.07
N ILE A 361 5.39 -14.09 9.59
CA ILE A 361 6.54 -14.99 9.49
C ILE A 361 6.51 -15.91 10.70
N TYR A 362 6.66 -17.20 10.47
CA TYR A 362 6.83 -18.19 11.50
C TYR A 362 8.05 -19.06 11.21
N VAL A 363 8.99 -19.10 12.15
CA VAL A 363 10.16 -19.97 12.08
C VAL A 363 9.94 -21.16 13.02
N SER A 364 9.95 -22.37 12.46
CA SER A 364 9.73 -23.58 13.21
C SER A 364 10.93 -23.97 14.07
N THR A 365 10.67 -24.71 15.14
CA THR A 365 11.69 -25.35 15.97
C THR A 365 12.18 -26.62 15.28
N SER A 366 13.49 -26.90 15.34
CA SER A 366 14.06 -28.14 14.81
C SER A 366 13.68 -29.37 15.66
N ASP A 367 13.53 -30.51 14.98
CA ASP A 367 13.23 -31.80 15.66
C ASP A 367 14.30 -32.19 16.68
N ALA A 368 15.56 -31.80 16.46
CA ALA A 368 16.66 -32.01 17.36
C ALA A 368 16.44 -31.32 18.73
N VAL A 369 15.92 -30.10 18.75
CA VAL A 369 15.59 -29.37 19.98
C VAL A 369 14.46 -30.04 20.73
N GLU A 370 13.49 -30.61 20.04
CA GLU A 370 12.40 -31.35 20.67
C GLU A 370 12.90 -32.62 21.31
N LEU A 371 13.81 -33.32 20.66
CA LEU A 371 14.47 -34.48 21.24
C LEU A 371 15.27 -34.12 22.52
N VAL A 372 16.03 -33.00 22.47
CA VAL A 372 16.77 -32.51 23.65
C VAL A 372 15.83 -32.14 24.80
N LYS A 373 14.73 -31.45 24.53
CA LYS A 373 13.69 -31.15 25.53
C LYS A 373 13.12 -32.43 26.13
N PHE A 374 12.80 -33.42 25.31
CA PHE A 374 12.31 -34.72 25.74
C PHE A 374 13.35 -35.42 26.67
N LEU A 375 14.60 -35.49 26.23
CA LEU A 375 15.67 -36.10 27.02
C LEU A 375 15.90 -35.36 28.35
N THR A 376 15.78 -34.04 28.39
CA THR A 376 15.87 -33.22 29.58
C THR A 376 14.75 -33.59 30.59
N ILE A 377 13.52 -33.71 30.08
CA ILE A 377 12.36 -34.11 30.90
C ILE A 377 12.59 -35.54 31.47
N VAL A 378 13.01 -36.48 30.61
CA VAL A 378 13.28 -37.86 31.04
C VAL A 378 14.38 -37.90 32.08
N ASN A 379 15.48 -37.15 31.90
CA ASN A 379 16.58 -37.08 32.84
C ASN A 379 16.17 -36.43 34.17
N SER A 380 15.32 -35.39 34.14
CA SER A 380 14.83 -34.78 35.38
C SER A 380 13.94 -35.71 36.19
N VAL A 381 13.14 -36.56 35.54
CA VAL A 381 12.32 -37.58 36.20
C VAL A 381 13.19 -38.70 36.77
N THR A 382 14.21 -39.13 36.00
CA THR A 382 15.13 -40.21 36.48
C THR A 382 16.07 -39.77 37.59
N SER A 383 16.51 -38.50 37.62
CA SER A 383 17.28 -37.94 38.73
C SER A 383 16.44 -37.84 39.99
N SER A 384 15.20 -37.36 39.89
CA SER A 384 14.28 -37.28 41.03
C SER A 384 13.97 -38.65 41.64
N THR A 385 13.95 -39.72 40.84
CA THR A 385 13.74 -41.08 41.34
C THR A 385 14.99 -41.65 42.04
N ARG A 386 16.19 -41.28 41.62
CA ARG A 386 17.44 -41.66 42.32
C ARG A 386 17.55 -40.99 43.67
N ASP A 387 17.27 -39.71 43.77
CA ASP A 387 17.29 -38.98 45.05
C ASP A 387 16.29 -39.56 46.08
N ILE A 388 15.15 -40.08 45.63
CA ILE A 388 14.16 -40.76 46.49
C ILE A 388 14.67 -42.12 46.97
N VAL A 389 15.45 -42.86 46.15
CA VAL A 389 15.98 -44.13 46.49
C VAL A 389 17.14 -43.97 47.49
N ASP A 390 18.07 -43.04 47.26
CA ASP A 390 19.19 -42.73 48.13
C ASP A 390 18.74 -42.22 49.53
N THR A 391 17.66 -41.39 49.54
CA THR A 391 17.06 -40.90 50.79
C THR A 391 16.41 -42.04 51.59
N ARG A 392 15.95 -43.10 50.93
CA ARG A 392 15.34 -44.27 51.60
C ARG A 392 16.36 -45.22 52.21
N ASP A 393 17.54 -45.30 51.60
CA ASP A 393 18.64 -46.12 52.11
C ASP A 393 19.37 -45.43 53.29
N THR A 394 19.47 -44.10 53.30
CA THR A 394 20.02 -43.32 54.45
C THR A 394 19.12 -43.28 55.69
N LEU A 395 17.84 -43.62 55.54
CA LEU A 395 16.88 -43.71 56.68
C LEU A 395 16.77 -45.15 57.27
N ARG A 396 17.56 -46.10 56.76
CA ARG A 396 17.54 -47.50 57.18
C ARG A 396 18.77 -47.93 57.98
N ASP A 397 19.80 -47.11 58.13
CA ASP A 397 20.89 -47.21 59.01
C ASP A 397 20.64 -46.31 60.23
#